data_4043855f37a0a7310e6768f0cac9d289
#
_entry.id   4043855f37a0a7310e6768f0cac9d289
#
_cell.length_a   1.000
_cell.length_b   1.000
_cell.length_c   1.000
_cell.angle_alpha   90.00
_cell.angle_beta   90.00
_cell.angle_gamma   90.00
#
_symmetry.space_group_name_H-M   'P 1'
#
loop_
_entity.id
_entity.type
_entity.pdbx_description
1 polymer ?
#
loop_
_entity_poly.entity_id
_entity_poly.type
_entity_poly.pdbx_seq_one_letter_code
_entity_poly.pdbx_strand_id
1 'polypeptide(L)' 'MSNDKSSEPERWSGLEEISQHLGVSKDTIRAWIKKNSIPHYKIGRQYKFKISEVDSWVESGQSANVDK' A
#
# COMPACT_ATOMS: atom_id res chain seq x y z
N MET A 1 5.51 -24.20 -4.52
CA MET A 1 5.21 -23.87 -4.53
C MET A 1 4.80 -23.32 -4.46
N SER A 2 4.84 -22.95 -4.32
CA SER A 2 4.41 -22.41 -4.13
C SER A 2 3.77 -22.00 -4.18
N ASN A 3 3.62 -22.17 -4.34
CA ASN A 3 2.85 -21.65 -4.29
C ASN A 3 2.09 -21.45 -3.68
N ASP A 4 2.21 -21.88 -3.46
CA ASP A 4 1.68 -21.70 -2.42
C ASP A 4 1.19 -20.43 -2.14
N LYS A 5 1.48 -19.53 -2.66
CA LYS A 5 0.98 -18.31 -2.56
C LYS A 5 -0.41 -18.21 -2.82
N SER A 6 -0.93 -18.93 -3.74
CA SER A 6 -2.33 -18.84 -4.08
C SER A 6 -3.22 -19.33 -2.98
N SER A 7 -2.73 -20.18 -2.13
CA SER A 7 -3.58 -20.70 -1.08
C SER A 7 -3.39 -19.95 0.23
N GLU A 8 -2.48 -19.02 0.27
CA GLU A 8 -2.23 -18.29 1.50
C GLU A 8 -2.68 -16.87 1.39
N PRO A 9 -3.14 -16.29 2.48
CA PRO A 9 -3.51 -14.89 2.42
C PRO A 9 -2.28 -14.04 2.18
N GLU A 10 -2.48 -12.94 1.53
CA GLU A 10 -1.40 -12.04 1.26
C GLU A 10 -0.90 -11.45 2.55
N ARG A 11 0.40 -11.31 2.67
CA ARG A 11 0.99 -10.77 3.88
C ARG A 11 0.77 -9.28 3.95
N TRP A 12 0.63 -8.80 5.17
CA TRP A 12 0.51 -7.38 5.37
C TRP A 12 1.86 -6.72 5.25
N SER A 13 1.90 -5.57 4.63
CA SER A 13 3.11 -4.79 4.47
C SER A 13 3.01 -3.52 5.29
N GLY A 14 4.10 -3.13 5.90
CA GLY A 14 4.12 -1.91 6.69
C GLY A 14 4.40 -0.69 5.85
N LEU A 15 4.37 0.45 6.50
CA LEU A 15 4.58 1.72 5.83
C LEU A 15 5.94 1.76 5.14
N GLU A 16 6.96 1.29 5.82
CA GLU A 16 8.28 1.34 5.25
C GLU A 16 8.40 0.44 4.04
N GLU A 17 7.80 -0.74 4.12
CA GLU A 17 7.85 -1.65 3.00
C GLU A 17 7.16 -1.06 1.78
N ILE A 18 6.03 -0.41 2.00
CA ILE A 18 5.31 0.19 0.89
C ILE A 18 6.09 1.34 0.29
N SER A 19 6.75 2.13 1.14
CA SER A 19 7.53 3.25 0.62
C SER A 19 8.66 2.74 -0.27
N GLN A 20 9.30 1.66 0.13
CA GLN A 20 10.36 1.08 -0.68
C GLN A 20 9.82 0.43 -1.94
N HIS A 21 8.69 -0.24 -1.81
CA HIS A 21 8.09 -0.90 -2.95
C HIS A 21 7.70 0.10 -4.04
N LEU A 22 7.17 1.23 -3.64
CA LEU A 22 6.72 2.24 -4.60
C LEU A 22 7.81 3.25 -4.94
N GLY A 23 8.88 3.27 -4.18
CA GLY A 23 9.95 4.23 -4.44
C GLY A 23 9.59 5.64 -4.05
N VAL A 24 8.76 5.82 -3.04
CA VAL A 24 8.37 7.15 -2.57
C VAL A 24 8.68 7.26 -1.10
N SER A 25 8.68 8.47 -0.59
CA SER A 25 8.98 8.68 0.81
C SER A 25 7.79 8.25 1.68
N LYS A 26 8.09 7.99 2.94
CA LYS A 26 7.02 7.64 3.88
C LYS A 26 6.08 8.81 4.07
N ASP A 27 6.58 10.03 3.98
CA ASP A 27 5.73 11.20 4.10
C ASP A 27 4.71 11.26 2.99
N THR A 28 5.10 10.87 1.80
CA THR A 28 4.16 10.83 0.69
C THR A 28 3.04 9.85 0.98
N ILE A 29 3.40 8.68 1.52
CA ILE A 29 2.38 7.69 1.82
C ILE A 29 1.47 8.17 2.93
N ARG A 30 2.02 8.83 3.93
CA ARG A 30 1.19 9.37 4.99
C ARG A 30 0.21 10.40 4.48
N ALA A 31 0.65 11.20 3.52
CA ALA A 31 -0.24 12.18 2.92
C ALA A 31 -1.40 11.48 2.18
N TRP A 32 -1.07 10.40 1.48
CA TRP A 32 -2.12 9.64 0.79
C TRP A 32 -3.09 9.01 1.77
N ILE A 33 -2.60 8.54 2.90
CA ILE A 33 -3.46 7.97 3.92
C ILE A 33 -4.38 9.05 4.47
N LYS A 34 -3.82 10.22 4.71
CA LYS A 34 -4.58 11.31 5.25
C LYS A 34 -5.70 11.70 4.32
N LYS A 35 -5.48 11.61 3.03
CA LYS A 35 -6.51 11.91 2.05
C LYS A 35 -7.41 10.73 1.78
N ASN A 36 -7.15 9.63 2.46
CA ASN A 36 -7.94 8.41 2.31
C ASN A 36 -7.94 7.92 0.86
N SER A 37 -6.78 8.01 0.23
CA SER A 37 -6.67 7.64 -1.18
C SER A 37 -6.06 6.27 -1.39
N ILE A 38 -4.93 6.02 -0.75
CA ILE A 38 -4.25 4.74 -0.92
C ILE A 38 -4.98 3.66 -0.12
N PRO A 39 -5.16 2.46 -0.68
CA PRO A 39 -5.78 1.38 0.09
C PRO A 39 -4.91 1.04 1.29
N HIS A 40 -5.46 1.19 2.46
CA HIS A 40 -4.72 0.95 3.68
C HIS A 40 -5.66 0.44 4.75
N TYR A 41 -5.06 -0.18 5.77
CA TYR A 41 -5.81 -0.71 6.90
C TYR A 41 -5.09 -0.31 8.17
N LYS A 42 -5.83 0.01 9.19
CA LYS A 42 -5.23 0.35 10.46
C LYS A 42 -5.38 -0.83 11.38
N ILE A 43 -4.26 -1.39 11.79
CA ILE A 43 -4.26 -2.53 12.69
C ILE A 43 -3.52 -2.11 13.94
N GLY A 44 -4.25 -2.00 15.03
CA GLY A 44 -3.67 -1.46 16.26
C GLY A 44 -3.26 -0.03 16.03
N ARG A 45 -1.99 0.25 16.17
CA ARG A 45 -1.49 1.59 16.00
C ARG A 45 -0.73 1.78 14.70
N GLN A 46 -0.76 0.77 13.84
CA GLN A 46 0.03 0.81 12.63
C GLN A 46 -0.84 0.73 11.42
N TYR A 47 -0.38 1.36 10.34
CA TYR A 47 -1.03 1.21 9.06
C TYR A 47 -0.41 0.04 8.33
N LYS A 48 -1.24 -0.78 7.74
CA LYS A 48 -0.80 -1.93 6.97
C LYS A 48 -1.43 -1.90 5.61
N PHE A 49 -0.79 -2.55 4.67
CA PHE A 49 -1.19 -2.50 3.28
C PHE A 49 -1.11 -3.87 2.67
N LYS A 50 -1.90 -4.08 1.65
CA LYS A 50 -1.77 -5.27 0.82
C LYS A 50 -1.17 -4.84 -0.51
N ILE A 51 -0.04 -5.42 -0.83
CA ILE A 51 0.71 -4.98 -2.01
C ILE A 51 -0.12 -5.07 -3.27
N SER A 52 -0.89 -6.14 -3.42
CA SER A 52 -1.70 -6.29 -4.62
C SER A 52 -2.71 -5.15 -4.76
N GLU A 53 -3.28 -4.72 -3.65
CA GLU A 53 -4.25 -3.63 -3.68
C GLU A 53 -3.57 -2.31 -4.00
N VAL A 54 -2.39 -2.11 -3.42
CA VAL A 54 -1.66 -0.88 -3.66
C VAL A 54 -1.22 -0.80 -5.12
N ASP A 55 -0.73 -1.91 -5.66
CA ASP A 55 -0.31 -1.93 -7.05
C ASP A 55 -1.47 -1.64 -7.98
N SER A 56 -2.61 -2.22 -7.70
CA SER A 56 -3.78 -2.00 -8.51
C SER A 56 -4.21 -0.53 -8.47
N TRP A 57 -4.13 0.06 -7.29
CA TRP A 57 -4.48 1.46 -7.13
C TRP A 57 -3.52 2.36 -7.91
N VAL A 58 -2.22 2.04 -7.87
CA VAL A 58 -1.24 2.81 -8.62
C VAL A 58 -1.47 2.65 -10.12
N GLU A 59 -1.73 1.43 -10.54
CA GLU A 59 -1.92 1.16 -11.96
C GLU A 59 -3.15 1.84 -12.51
N SER A 60 -4.11 2.10 -11.67
CA SER A 60 -5.32 2.79 -12.11
C SER A 60 -5.07 4.29 -12.29
N GLY A 61 -3.91 4.77 -11.90
CA GLY A 61 -3.59 6.17 -12.07
C GLY A 61 -4.06 7.07 -10.95
N GLN A 62 -4.65 6.49 -9.91
CA GLN A 62 -5.19 7.32 -8.85
C GLN A 62 -4.12 8.01 -8.03
N SER A 63 -2.94 7.42 -7.95
CA SER A 63 -1.88 8.06 -7.19
C SER A 63 -1.46 9.38 -7.81
N ALA A 64 -1.54 9.49 -9.11
CA ALA A 64 -1.17 10.73 -9.77
C ALA A 64 -2.16 11.84 -9.47
N ASN A 65 -3.41 11.48 -9.26
CA ASN A 65 -4.42 12.47 -8.97
C ASN A 65 -4.35 13.03 -7.57
N VAL A 66 -3.77 12.28 -6.67
CA VAL A 66 -3.70 12.73 -5.30
C VAL A 66 -2.51 13.54 -5.00
N ASP A 67 -1.58 13.55 -5.89
CA ASP A 67 -0.35 14.18 -5.65
C ASP A 67 -0.42 15.67 -5.61
N LYS A 68 -1.46 16.21 -5.98
CA LYS A 68 -1.59 17.64 -5.98
C LYS A 68 -2.27 18.16 -4.72
#